data_b8917c57240e7c440e6f7fe4e112eb42
#
_entry.id   b8917c57240e7c440e6f7fe4e112eb42
#
_cell.length_a   1.000
_cell.length_b   1.000
_cell.length_c   1.000
_cell.angle_alpha   90.00
_cell.angle_beta   90.00
_cell.angle_gamma   90.00
#
_symmetry.space_group_name_H-M   'P 1'
#
loop_
_entity.id
_entity.type
_entity.pdbx_description
1 polymer ?
#
loop_
_entity_poly.entity_id
_entity_poly.type
_entity_poly.pdbx_seq_one_letter_code
_entity_poly.pdbx_strand_id
1 'polypeptide(L)'
;MTEEITDSSGNVFADLGLEHAEELSLKAALAIQVASIIKHRHLTQRDAGDLLGIPQSHVSKIMNGKLEGITSDRLLRMLLKLGRDIDIVIKKKSPKVDQGRLSIATPKKRVSVAA
;
A
#
# COMPACT_ATOMS: atom_id res chain seq x y z
N MET A 1 7.72 12.37 14.04
CA MET A 1 7.52 12.03 13.69
C MET A 1 7.05 12.05 13.35
N THR A 2 7.21 12.10 13.06
CA THR A 2 6.86 11.91 12.58
C THR A 2 6.65 12.14 11.85
N GLU A 3 6.86 12.41 11.28
CA GLU A 3 6.66 12.47 10.59
C GLU A 3 6.67 12.12 9.98
N GLU A 4 7.15 12.07 9.85
CA GLU A 4 7.32 11.56 9.29
C GLU A 4 7.13 10.86 8.98
N ILE A 5 7.09 10.80 8.95
CA ILE A 5 6.89 9.92 8.68
C ILE A 5 6.66 9.73 7.59
N THR A 6 6.70 10.12 7.00
CA THR A 6 6.26 10.00 5.93
C THR A 6 7.17 9.74 4.97
N ASP A 7 7.63 10.46 4.36
CA ASP A 7 8.41 10.22 3.35
C ASP A 7 9.46 9.39 3.69
N SER A 8 10.08 9.67 4.51
CA SER A 8 11.14 8.87 4.80
C SER A 8 10.74 7.81 5.71
N SER A 9 9.52 7.67 5.93
CA SER A 9 9.09 6.71 6.88
C SER A 9 9.67 5.34 6.62
N GLY A 10 9.97 5.02 5.41
CA GLY A 10 10.55 3.75 5.16
C GLY A 10 11.88 3.57 5.85
N ASN A 11 12.55 4.65 6.11
CA ASN A 11 13.85 4.56 6.72
C ASN A 11 13.81 4.11 8.16
N VAL A 12 12.75 4.41 8.84
CA VAL A 12 12.60 3.98 10.21
C VAL A 12 12.57 2.47 10.26
N PHE A 13 11.87 1.86 9.34
CA PHE A 13 11.80 0.43 9.32
C PHE A 13 13.12 -0.21 8.93
N ALA A 14 13.87 0.46 8.10
CA ALA A 14 15.15 -0.08 7.68
C ALA A 14 16.07 -0.32 8.83
N ASP A 15 15.92 0.44 9.89
CA ASP A 15 16.75 0.26 11.06
C ASP A 15 16.45 -1.03 11.81
N LEU A 16 15.30 -1.61 11.53
CA LEU A 16 14.90 -2.83 12.22
C LEU A 16 15.31 -4.09 11.48
N GLY A 17 15.80 -3.95 10.28
CA GLY A 17 16.19 -5.12 9.51
C GLY A 17 15.62 -5.00 8.13
N LEU A 18 16.48 -5.21 7.16
CA LEU A 18 16.15 -4.88 5.82
C LEU A 18 14.97 -5.62 5.25
N GLU A 19 14.91 -6.90 5.36
CA GLU A 19 13.83 -7.67 4.80
C GLU A 19 12.52 -7.34 5.45
N HIS A 20 12.56 -7.21 6.76
CA HIS A 20 11.38 -6.90 7.52
C HIS A 20 10.88 -5.51 7.20
N ALA A 21 11.81 -4.59 7.05
CA ALA A 21 11.46 -3.22 6.75
C ALA A 21 10.79 -3.11 5.39
N GLU A 22 11.28 -3.86 4.43
CA GLU A 22 10.68 -3.82 3.10
C GLU A 22 9.28 -4.39 3.10
N GLU A 23 9.08 -5.46 3.85
CA GLU A 23 7.75 -6.04 3.96
C GLU A 23 6.79 -5.06 4.60
N LEU A 24 7.19 -4.42 5.69
CA LEU A 24 6.33 -3.47 6.36
C LEU A 24 6.06 -2.25 5.50
N SER A 25 7.06 -1.81 4.76
CA SER A 25 6.87 -0.67 3.87
C SER A 25 5.90 -1.00 2.74
N LEU A 26 5.98 -2.21 2.22
CA LEU A 26 5.08 -2.63 1.17
C LEU A 26 3.64 -2.66 1.68
N LYS A 27 3.43 -3.25 2.85
CA LYS A 27 2.10 -3.30 3.43
C LYS A 27 1.55 -1.90 3.66
N ALA A 28 2.37 -1.02 4.19
CA ALA A 28 1.92 0.34 4.47
C ALA A 28 1.54 1.06 3.18
N ALA A 29 2.35 0.91 2.16
CA ALA A 29 2.06 1.56 0.89
C ALA A 29 0.79 1.03 0.26
N LEU A 30 0.60 -0.29 0.33
CA LEU A 30 -0.62 -0.88 -0.23
C LEU A 30 -1.85 -0.47 0.57
N ALA A 31 -1.72 -0.42 1.88
CA ALA A 31 -2.83 -0.02 2.74
C ALA A 31 -3.24 1.42 2.48
N ILE A 32 -2.26 2.28 2.25
CA ILE A 32 -2.55 3.67 1.92
C ILE A 32 -3.35 3.74 0.62
N GLN A 33 -2.99 2.93 -0.35
CA GLN A 33 -3.72 2.90 -1.61
C GLN A 33 -5.16 2.44 -1.40
N VAL A 34 -5.35 1.39 -0.61
CA VAL A 34 -6.70 0.89 -0.34
C VAL A 34 -7.51 1.96 0.38
N ALA A 35 -6.94 2.55 1.43
CA ALA A 35 -7.64 3.57 2.21
C ALA A 35 -7.99 4.78 1.36
N SER A 36 -7.07 5.17 0.51
CA SER A 36 -7.27 6.34 -0.35
C SER A 36 -8.45 6.12 -1.30
N ILE A 37 -8.55 4.92 -1.87
CA ILE A 37 -9.64 4.63 -2.80
C ILE A 37 -10.98 4.62 -2.06
N ILE A 38 -11.00 4.03 -0.86
CA ILE A 38 -12.22 3.99 -0.07
C ILE A 38 -12.70 5.41 0.23
N LYS A 39 -11.76 6.27 0.65
CA LYS A 39 -12.10 7.64 0.94
C LYS A 39 -12.55 8.39 -0.31
N HIS A 40 -11.84 8.22 -1.38
CA HIS A 40 -12.14 8.92 -2.61
C HIS A 40 -13.51 8.54 -3.15
N ARG A 41 -13.91 7.30 -2.95
CA ARG A 41 -15.22 6.86 -3.40
C ARG A 41 -16.31 7.11 -2.37
N HIS A 42 -15.98 7.70 -1.24
CA HIS A 42 -16.93 7.98 -0.17
C HIS A 42 -17.64 6.73 0.34
N LEU A 43 -16.91 5.62 0.37
CA LEU A 43 -17.47 4.40 0.90
C LEU A 43 -17.41 4.42 2.42
N THR A 44 -18.46 3.95 3.05
CA THR A 44 -18.41 3.74 4.49
C THR A 44 -17.57 2.50 4.73
N GLN A 45 -17.11 2.31 5.95
CA GLN A 45 -16.34 1.10 6.28
C GLN A 45 -17.19 -0.14 6.07
N ARG A 46 -18.48 -0.03 6.31
CA ARG A 46 -19.38 -1.14 6.10
C ARG A 46 -19.48 -1.47 4.60
N ASP A 47 -19.68 -0.45 3.78
CA ASP A 47 -19.75 -0.66 2.34
C ASP A 47 -18.47 -1.24 1.80
N ALA A 48 -17.35 -0.73 2.27
CA ALA A 48 -16.06 -1.24 1.84
C ALA A 48 -15.89 -2.70 2.25
N GLY A 49 -16.31 -3.03 3.46
CA GLY A 49 -16.24 -4.41 3.91
C GLY A 49 -17.06 -5.33 3.05
N ASP A 50 -18.25 -4.90 2.69
CA ASP A 50 -19.11 -5.70 1.82
C ASP A 50 -18.48 -5.90 0.45
N LEU A 51 -17.94 -4.84 -0.11
CA LEU A 51 -17.31 -4.90 -1.41
C LEU A 51 -16.07 -5.78 -1.40
N LEU A 52 -15.28 -5.70 -0.35
CA LEU A 52 -14.03 -6.43 -0.25
C LEU A 52 -14.21 -7.83 0.32
N GLY A 53 -15.36 -8.11 0.89
CA GLY A 53 -15.61 -9.42 1.47
C GLY A 53 -14.86 -9.62 2.78
N ILE A 54 -14.69 -8.56 3.55
CA ILE A 54 -14.00 -8.63 4.83
C ILE A 54 -14.84 -7.94 5.89
N PRO A 55 -14.62 -8.28 7.17
CA PRO A 55 -15.37 -7.62 8.23
C PRO A 55 -15.07 -6.13 8.28
N GLN A 56 -16.05 -5.37 8.72
CA GLN A 56 -15.85 -3.93 8.86
C GLN A 56 -14.67 -3.62 9.77
N SER A 57 -14.45 -4.44 10.79
CA SER A 57 -13.34 -4.21 11.70
C SER A 57 -12.00 -4.29 10.98
N HIS A 58 -11.89 -5.12 9.96
CA HIS A 58 -10.66 -5.19 9.17
C HIS A 58 -10.48 -3.93 8.32
N VAL A 59 -11.59 -3.41 7.79
CA VAL A 59 -11.52 -2.15 7.06
C VAL A 59 -11.02 -1.04 7.98
N SER A 60 -11.55 -1.01 9.20
CA SER A 60 -11.13 -0.02 10.18
C SER A 60 -9.63 -0.13 10.47
N LYS A 61 -9.13 -1.33 10.62
CA LYS A 61 -7.70 -1.52 10.87
C LYS A 61 -6.87 -0.99 9.72
N ILE A 62 -7.26 -1.28 8.51
CA ILE A 62 -6.54 -0.79 7.34
C ILE A 62 -6.55 0.73 7.29
N MET A 63 -7.71 1.32 7.54
CA MET A 63 -7.84 2.77 7.51
C MET A 63 -6.99 3.44 8.59
N ASN A 64 -6.74 2.73 9.67
CA ASN A 64 -5.96 3.26 10.78
C ASN A 64 -4.52 2.78 10.80
N GLY A 65 -4.10 2.09 9.76
CA GLY A 65 -2.71 1.66 9.65
C GLY A 65 -2.33 0.51 10.54
N LYS A 66 -3.30 -0.23 11.06
CA LYS A 66 -3.03 -1.37 11.92
C LYS A 66 -3.03 -2.61 11.05
N LEU A 67 -1.85 -2.99 10.61
CA LEU A 67 -1.73 -3.99 9.56
C LEU A 67 -1.28 -5.37 10.03
N GLU A 68 -1.22 -5.58 11.32
CA GLU A 68 -0.84 -6.87 11.84
C GLU A 68 -1.85 -7.90 11.39
N GLY A 69 -1.38 -9.04 10.95
CA GLY A 69 -2.25 -10.10 10.50
C GLY A 69 -2.81 -9.92 9.11
N ILE A 70 -2.54 -8.78 8.49
CA ILE A 70 -2.98 -8.55 7.12
C ILE A 70 -1.76 -8.70 6.23
N THR A 71 -1.86 -9.53 5.21
CA THR A 71 -0.72 -9.79 4.34
C THR A 71 -0.74 -8.83 3.17
N SER A 72 0.43 -8.62 2.57
CA SER A 72 0.49 -7.80 1.37
C SER A 72 -0.29 -8.44 0.23
N ASP A 73 -0.32 -9.76 0.18
CA ASP A 73 -1.11 -10.45 -0.85
C ASP A 73 -2.60 -10.09 -0.73
N ARG A 74 -3.10 -10.05 0.48
CA ARG A 74 -4.51 -9.69 0.68
C ARG A 74 -4.78 -8.25 0.27
N LEU A 75 -3.84 -7.36 0.57
CA LEU A 75 -4.00 -5.97 0.18
C LEU A 75 -3.99 -5.82 -1.34
N LEU A 76 -3.14 -6.57 -2.02
CA LEU A 76 -3.13 -6.55 -3.47
C LEU A 76 -4.49 -7.02 -4.02
N ARG A 77 -5.04 -8.06 -3.44
CA ARG A 77 -6.33 -8.58 -3.90
C ARG A 77 -7.46 -7.59 -3.64
N MET A 78 -7.36 -6.85 -2.54
CA MET A 78 -8.33 -5.80 -2.27
C MET A 78 -8.28 -4.72 -3.33
N LEU A 79 -7.08 -4.34 -3.76
CA LEU A 79 -6.95 -3.35 -4.81
C LEU A 79 -7.57 -3.84 -6.11
N LEU A 80 -7.42 -5.12 -6.42
CA LEU A 80 -8.05 -5.67 -7.60
C LEU A 80 -9.57 -5.58 -7.50
N LYS A 81 -10.11 -5.85 -6.33
CA LYS A 81 -11.55 -5.74 -6.13
C LYS A 81 -12.04 -4.30 -6.20
N LEU A 82 -11.15 -3.37 -5.91
CA LEU A 82 -11.49 -1.96 -6.01
C LEU A 82 -11.31 -1.43 -7.43
N GLY A 83 -11.01 -2.31 -8.37
CA GLY A 83 -10.94 -1.92 -9.76
C GLY A 83 -9.59 -1.42 -10.22
N ARG A 84 -8.54 -1.73 -9.48
CA ARG A 84 -7.20 -1.32 -9.88
C ARG A 84 -6.50 -2.46 -10.59
N ASP A 85 -5.76 -2.12 -11.63
CA ASP A 85 -4.88 -3.07 -12.29
C ASP A 85 -3.52 -2.96 -11.63
N ILE A 86 -2.84 -4.08 -11.47
CA ILE A 86 -1.56 -4.11 -10.80
C ILE A 86 -0.53 -4.74 -11.72
N ASP A 87 0.52 -4.01 -11.99
CA ASP A 87 1.64 -4.53 -12.76
C ASP A 87 2.83 -4.64 -11.83
N ILE A 88 3.55 -5.74 -11.94
CA ILE A 88 4.76 -5.94 -11.16
C ILE A 88 5.94 -5.93 -12.10
N VAL A 89 6.85 -5.01 -11.88
CA VAL A 89 8.00 -4.83 -12.75
C VAL A 89 9.25 -5.21 -11.97
N ILE A 90 10.03 -6.13 -12.53
CA ILE A 90 11.27 -6.58 -11.90
C ILE A 90 12.40 -6.15 -12.79
N LYS A 91 13.32 -5.36 -12.22
CA LYS A 91 14.42 -4.80 -12.97
C LYS A 91 15.74 -5.14 -12.32
N LYS A 92 16.81 -5.00 -13.07
CA LYS A 92 18.12 -5.13 -12.50
C LYS A 92 18.34 -4.01 -11.51
N LYS A 93 19.00 -4.33 -10.41
CA LYS A 93 19.29 -3.26 -9.44
C LYS A 93 20.33 -2.31 -10.01
N SER A 94 20.36 -1.14 -9.48
CA SER A 94 21.37 -0.17 -9.82
C SER A 94 22.73 -0.66 -9.34
N PRO A 95 23.80 -0.47 -10.12
CA PRO A 95 25.12 -0.87 -9.67
C PRO A 95 25.60 -0.11 -8.45
N LYS A 96 24.93 0.97 -8.11
CA LYS A 96 25.33 1.75 -6.96
C LYS A 96 24.82 1.23 -5.65
N VAL A 97 23.97 0.22 -5.65
CA VAL A 97 23.43 -0.32 -4.41
C VAL A 97 23.77 -1.78 -4.30
N ASP A 98 23.84 -2.28 -3.09
CA ASP A 98 24.22 -3.65 -2.86
C ASP A 98 23.10 -4.63 -3.12
N GLN A 99 21.88 -4.21 -2.95
CA GLN A 99 20.77 -5.11 -3.19
C GLN A 99 19.60 -4.33 -3.76
N GLY A 100 18.67 -5.04 -4.33
CA GLY A 100 17.50 -4.42 -4.92
C GLY A 100 16.61 -3.78 -3.89
N ARG A 101 15.70 -2.96 -4.35
CA ARG A 101 14.75 -2.28 -3.49
C ARG A 101 13.36 -2.54 -3.96
N LEU A 102 12.45 -2.55 -3.01
CA LEU A 102 11.04 -2.74 -3.30
C LEU A 102 10.35 -1.40 -3.21
N SER A 103 9.65 -1.01 -4.25
CA SER A 103 8.93 0.25 -4.21
C SER A 103 7.65 0.12 -5.00
N ILE A 104 6.72 1.01 -4.70
CA ILE A 104 5.46 1.06 -5.40
C ILE A 104 5.39 2.37 -6.15
N ALA A 105 5.13 2.28 -7.45
CA ALA A 105 4.98 3.47 -8.25
C ALA A 105 3.54 3.58 -8.70
N THR A 106 2.94 4.74 -8.54
CA THR A 106 1.60 4.97 -9.03
C THR A 106 1.69 6.03 -10.12
N PRO A 107 0.80 5.99 -11.10
CA PRO A 107 0.84 7.00 -12.15
C PRO A 107 0.54 8.36 -11.56
N LYS A 108 1.19 9.40 -12.12
CA LYS A 108 0.90 10.71 -11.70
C LYS A 108 -0.43 10.99 -12.24
N LYS A 109 -1.12 11.77 -11.56
CA LYS A 109 -2.35 12.13 -11.99
C LYS A 109 -2.29 12.77 -13.24
N ARG A 110 -2.78 12.53 -14.17
CA ARG A 110 -2.62 13.08 -15.34
C ARG A 110 -3.68 13.28 -15.94
N VAL A 111 -3.96 13.67 -16.13
CA VAL A 111 -4.81 13.91 -16.63
C VAL A 111 -5.31 13.54 -17.63
N SER A 112 -5.44 13.43 -18.05
CA SER A 112 -5.79 13.15 -18.94
C SER A 112 -6.24 12.72 -19.59
N VAL A 113 -6.25 12.56 -19.90
CA VAL A 113 -6.41 12.19 -20.57
C VAL A 113 -7.07 11.52 -20.97
N ALA A 114 -7.19 11.31 -21.11
CA ALA A 114 -7.60 10.76 -21.59
C ALA A 114 -8.16 10.11 -21.54
N ALA A 115 -8.34 9.88 -21.51
CA ALA A 115 -8.70 9.41 -21.51
C ALA A 115 -9.16 8.98 -21.43
#